data_1c94b4b79eea55c0e742caa202bdf0ce
#
_entry.id   1c94b4b79eea55c0e742caa202bdf0ce
#
_cell.length_a   1.000
_cell.length_b   1.000
_cell.length_c   1.000
_cell.angle_alpha   90.00
_cell.angle_beta   90.00
_cell.angle_gamma   90.00
#
_symmetry.space_group_name_H-M   'P 1'
#
loop_
_entity.id
_entity.type
_entity.pdbx_description
1 polymer ?
#
loop_
_entity_poly.entity_id
_entity_poly.type
_entity_poly.pdbx_seq_one_letter_code
_entity_poly.pdbx_strand_id
1 'polypeptide(L)'
;MGHVLIIIDWFLYILFTINVLYLLVHSLASCKFSLPKTDKATKHKRFAILIPAYKEDAVIHECVHSCLQQDYPVDHFETIVISDRMQPETNASLAALPIRLVEVHFEKSTKSKSLNVGMAALGGDFDIALVLGADNV
;
A
#
# COMPACT_ATOMS: atom_id res chain seq x y z
N MET A 1 34.96 -1.48 38.98
CA MET A 1 33.54 -1.51 38.55
C MET A 1 32.98 -0.11 38.27
N GLY A 2 33.21 0.91 39.11
CA GLY A 2 32.69 2.27 38.91
C GLY A 2 33.12 2.94 37.61
N HIS A 3 34.38 2.84 37.22
CA HIS A 3 34.88 3.47 35.99
C HIS A 3 34.28 2.91 34.71
N VAL A 4 33.96 1.62 34.68
CA VAL A 4 33.33 0.98 33.50
C VAL A 4 31.90 1.50 33.34
N LEU A 5 31.15 1.66 34.42
CA LEU A 5 29.80 2.22 34.36
C LEU A 5 29.81 3.67 33.89
N ILE A 6 30.76 4.49 34.33
CA ILE A 6 30.91 5.88 33.86
C ILE A 6 31.24 5.93 32.38
N ILE A 7 32.09 5.04 31.86
CA ILE A 7 32.42 5.00 30.40
C ILE A 7 31.18 4.61 29.60
N ILE A 8 30.41 3.63 30.07
CA ILE A 8 29.16 3.22 29.39
C ILE A 8 28.15 4.37 29.39
N ASP A 9 28.02 5.06 30.52
CA ASP A 9 27.06 6.19 30.63
C ASP A 9 27.43 7.33 29.66
N TRP A 10 28.70 7.72 29.62
CA TRP A 10 29.17 8.71 28.64
C TRP A 10 28.99 8.26 27.17
N PHE A 11 29.24 6.99 26.88
CA PHE A 11 29.02 6.43 25.55
C PHE A 11 27.54 6.52 25.14
N LEU A 12 26.65 6.10 26.01
CA LEU A 12 25.20 6.19 25.76
C LEU A 12 24.74 7.64 25.60
N TYR A 13 25.23 8.53 26.46
CA TYR A 13 24.90 9.96 26.38
C TYR A 13 25.31 10.56 25.03
N ILE A 14 26.52 10.29 24.57
CA ILE A 14 26.99 10.76 23.25
C ILE A 14 26.16 10.17 22.12
N LEU A 15 25.88 8.87 22.17
CA LEU A 15 25.09 8.16 21.16
C LEU A 15 23.69 8.76 21.05
N PHE A 16 22.99 8.96 22.15
CA PHE A 16 21.67 9.56 22.16
C PHE A 16 21.69 11.02 21.74
N THR A 17 22.68 11.79 22.15
CA THR A 17 22.82 13.18 21.74
C THR A 17 23.00 13.31 20.23
N ILE A 18 23.84 12.48 19.61
CA ILE A 18 24.03 12.46 18.14
C ILE A 18 22.70 12.11 17.46
N ASN A 19 21.98 11.12 17.98
CA ASN A 19 20.70 10.69 17.40
C ASN A 19 19.66 11.80 17.46
N VAL A 20 19.53 12.48 18.58
CA VAL A 20 18.60 13.61 18.75
C VAL A 20 18.98 14.77 17.82
N LEU A 21 20.26 15.11 17.71
CA LEU A 21 20.74 16.17 16.79
C LEU A 21 20.46 15.79 15.34
N TYR A 22 20.67 14.53 14.97
CA TYR A 22 20.34 14.03 13.62
C TYR A 22 18.84 14.25 13.31
N LEU A 23 17.95 13.82 14.21
CA LEU A 23 16.51 14.00 14.04
C LEU A 23 16.11 15.49 13.99
N LEU A 24 16.73 16.32 14.83
CA LEU A 24 16.48 17.75 14.84
C LEU A 24 16.84 18.42 13.51
N VAL A 25 18.02 18.11 12.96
CA VAL A 25 18.47 18.63 11.67
C VAL A 25 17.52 18.23 10.56
N HIS A 26 17.09 16.97 10.51
CA HIS A 26 16.15 16.49 9.48
C HIS A 26 14.76 17.12 9.64
N SER A 27 14.29 17.29 10.86
CA SER A 27 13.03 17.97 11.15
C SER A 27 13.06 19.42 10.69
N LEU A 28 14.13 20.16 11.00
CA LEU A 28 14.28 21.55 10.56
C LEU A 28 14.44 21.67 9.04
N ALA A 29 15.16 20.74 8.42
CA ALA A 29 15.29 20.69 6.96
C ALA A 29 13.94 20.44 6.28
N SER A 30 13.12 19.56 6.86
CA SER A 30 11.76 19.26 6.36
C SER A 30 10.84 20.50 6.41
N CYS A 31 10.97 21.36 7.41
CA CYS A 31 10.16 22.59 7.50
C CYS A 31 10.43 23.58 6.34
N LYS A 32 11.62 23.52 5.74
CA LYS A 32 12.00 24.38 4.60
C LYS A 32 11.79 23.69 3.25
N PHE A 33 11.42 22.39 3.27
CA PHE A 33 11.20 21.64 2.03
C PHE A 33 9.87 22.07 1.42
N SER A 34 9.94 22.73 0.27
CA SER A 34 8.78 22.99 -0.57
C SER A 34 8.72 21.92 -1.65
N LEU A 35 7.61 21.23 -1.75
CA LEU A 35 7.38 20.29 -2.85
C LEU A 35 7.53 21.06 -4.18
N PRO A 36 8.29 20.53 -5.14
CA PRO A 36 8.35 21.12 -6.46
C PRO A 36 6.93 21.24 -7.02
N LYS A 37 6.60 22.40 -7.60
CA LYS A 37 5.35 22.55 -8.32
C LYS A 37 5.37 21.56 -9.48
N THR A 38 4.53 20.55 -9.38
CA THR A 38 4.30 19.63 -10.50
C THR A 38 3.35 20.28 -11.47
N ASP A 39 3.72 20.32 -12.74
CA ASP A 39 2.79 20.71 -13.81
C ASP A 39 1.61 19.75 -13.82
N LYS A 40 0.43 20.26 -14.18
CA LYS A 40 -0.74 19.41 -14.34
C LYS A 40 -0.42 18.37 -15.40
N ALA A 41 -0.72 17.11 -15.10
CA ALA A 41 -0.54 16.01 -16.05
C ALA A 41 -1.30 16.33 -17.35
N THR A 42 -0.61 16.29 -18.47
CA THR A 42 -1.20 16.54 -19.80
C THR A 42 -1.92 15.30 -20.35
N LYS A 43 -1.63 14.14 -19.79
CA LYS A 43 -2.27 12.85 -20.15
C LYS A 43 -2.55 12.04 -18.89
N HIS A 44 -3.74 11.45 -18.83
CA HIS A 44 -4.06 10.50 -17.77
C HIS A 44 -3.32 9.19 -18.02
N LYS A 45 -2.70 8.66 -16.95
CA LYS A 45 -2.06 7.34 -16.96
C LYS A 45 -3.08 6.27 -16.63
N ARG A 46 -2.88 5.07 -17.16
CA ARG A 46 -3.73 3.92 -16.83
C ARG A 46 -3.18 3.17 -15.60
N PHE A 47 -4.03 3.03 -14.59
CA PHE A 47 -3.67 2.37 -13.34
C PHE A 47 -4.33 0.99 -13.23
N ALA A 48 -3.56 0.00 -12.80
CA ALA A 48 -4.08 -1.25 -12.25
C ALA A 48 -3.97 -1.21 -10.72
N ILE A 49 -5.09 -1.23 -10.00
CA ILE A 49 -5.12 -1.26 -8.54
C ILE A 49 -5.28 -2.71 -8.10
N LEU A 50 -4.24 -3.29 -7.54
CA LEU A 50 -4.19 -4.68 -7.09
C LEU A 50 -4.42 -4.75 -5.58
N ILE A 51 -5.49 -5.42 -5.17
CA ILE A 51 -5.87 -5.60 -3.77
C ILE A 51 -5.78 -7.08 -3.41
N PRO A 52 -4.64 -7.55 -2.90
CA PRO A 52 -4.53 -8.91 -2.37
C PRO A 52 -5.26 -9.00 -1.04
N ALA A 53 -6.32 -9.80 -0.97
CA ALA A 53 -7.15 -10.02 0.20
C ALA A 53 -7.12 -11.48 0.65
N TYR A 54 -6.67 -11.74 1.88
CA TYR A 54 -6.65 -13.06 2.50
C TYR A 54 -7.50 -13.06 3.75
N LYS A 55 -8.71 -13.63 3.69
CA LYS A 55 -9.68 -13.63 4.81
C LYS A 55 -10.02 -12.23 5.36
N GLU A 56 -10.06 -11.24 4.47
CA GLU A 56 -10.31 -9.82 4.80
C GLU A 56 -11.78 -9.42 4.59
N ASP A 57 -12.70 -10.37 4.85
CA ASP A 57 -14.15 -10.20 4.61
C ASP A 57 -14.73 -8.96 5.28
N ALA A 58 -14.22 -8.58 6.45
CA ALA A 58 -14.75 -7.46 7.24
C ALA A 58 -14.44 -6.08 6.63
N VAL A 59 -13.34 -5.93 5.90
CA VAL A 59 -12.82 -4.61 5.48
C VAL A 59 -12.78 -4.42 3.96
N ILE A 60 -12.81 -5.51 3.20
CA ILE A 60 -12.60 -5.48 1.75
C ILE A 60 -13.61 -4.60 1.01
N HIS A 61 -14.87 -4.57 1.45
CA HIS A 61 -15.91 -3.76 0.81
C HIS A 61 -15.63 -2.27 0.92
N GLU A 62 -15.18 -1.82 2.09
CA GLU A 62 -14.84 -0.42 2.33
C GLU A 62 -13.64 0.00 1.50
N CYS A 63 -12.60 -0.85 1.45
CA CYS A 63 -11.42 -0.65 0.62
C CYS A 63 -11.78 -0.53 -0.88
N VAL A 64 -12.57 -1.45 -1.41
CA VAL A 64 -13.02 -1.44 -2.80
C VAL A 64 -13.87 -0.19 -3.10
N HIS A 65 -14.79 0.14 -2.19
CA HIS A 65 -15.64 1.31 -2.36
C HIS A 65 -14.81 2.62 -2.40
N SER A 66 -13.82 2.75 -1.51
CA SER A 66 -12.87 3.85 -1.53
C SER A 66 -12.09 3.93 -2.85
N CYS A 67 -11.66 2.79 -3.41
CA CYS A 67 -11.00 2.74 -4.71
C CYS A 67 -11.91 3.21 -5.85
N LEU A 68 -13.20 2.85 -5.82
CA LEU A 68 -14.15 3.22 -6.86
C LEU A 68 -14.59 4.70 -6.80
N GLN A 69 -14.40 5.35 -5.66
CA GLN A 69 -14.72 6.77 -5.45
C GLN A 69 -13.57 7.73 -5.81
N GLN A 70 -12.53 7.27 -6.49
CA GLN A 70 -11.39 8.12 -6.85
C GLN A 70 -11.80 9.24 -7.80
N ASP A 71 -11.28 10.44 -7.58
CA ASP A 71 -11.39 11.58 -8.52
C ASP A 71 -10.41 11.39 -9.69
N TYR A 72 -10.67 10.35 -10.48
CA TYR A 72 -9.88 9.98 -11.65
C TYR A 72 -10.79 9.38 -12.73
N PRO A 73 -10.51 9.59 -14.02
CA PRO A 73 -11.37 9.04 -15.10
C PRO A 73 -11.50 7.52 -14.98
N VAL A 74 -12.74 7.04 -14.94
CA VAL A 74 -13.09 5.63 -14.68
C VAL A 74 -12.55 4.65 -15.75
N ASP A 75 -12.30 5.13 -16.94
CA ASP A 75 -11.70 4.38 -18.05
C ASP A 75 -10.17 4.31 -17.98
N HIS A 76 -9.57 5.00 -17.01
CA HIS A 76 -8.13 5.05 -16.81
C HIS A 76 -7.66 4.30 -15.56
N PHE A 77 -8.53 3.60 -14.84
CA PHE A 77 -8.11 2.68 -13.80
C PHE A 77 -8.98 1.43 -13.77
N GLU A 78 -8.39 0.33 -13.31
CA GLU A 78 -9.08 -0.93 -13.08
C GLU A 78 -8.72 -1.45 -11.69
N THR A 79 -9.73 -1.78 -10.89
CA THR A 79 -9.55 -2.37 -9.56
C THR A 79 -9.65 -3.88 -9.67
N ILE A 80 -8.64 -4.59 -9.17
CA ILE A 80 -8.52 -6.04 -9.23
C ILE A 80 -8.37 -6.56 -7.80
N VAL A 81 -9.37 -7.28 -7.32
CA VAL A 81 -9.34 -7.94 -6.02
C VAL A 81 -8.88 -9.39 -6.22
N ILE A 82 -7.81 -9.76 -5.54
CA ILE A 82 -7.31 -11.14 -5.50
C ILE A 82 -7.80 -11.76 -4.19
N SER A 83 -8.92 -12.48 -4.29
CA SER A 83 -9.61 -13.10 -3.17
C SER A 83 -9.00 -14.46 -2.84
N ASP A 84 -8.33 -14.58 -1.70
CA ASP A 84 -7.81 -15.85 -1.21
C ASP A 84 -8.52 -16.24 0.10
N ARG A 85 -9.27 -17.34 0.06
CA ARG A 85 -10.04 -17.90 1.18
C ARG A 85 -11.03 -16.90 1.81
N MET A 86 -11.64 -16.06 1.02
CA MET A 86 -12.75 -15.21 1.42
C MET A 86 -14.05 -16.00 1.44
N GLN A 87 -15.05 -15.50 2.14
CA GLN A 87 -16.38 -16.14 2.20
C GLN A 87 -17.07 -16.07 0.82
N PRO A 88 -17.85 -17.08 0.43
CA PRO A 88 -18.59 -17.08 -0.83
C PRO A 88 -19.53 -15.88 -0.98
N GLU A 89 -20.16 -15.47 0.12
CA GLU A 89 -21.08 -14.32 0.17
C GLU A 89 -20.34 -13.02 -0.13
N THR A 90 -19.13 -12.86 0.42
CA THR A 90 -18.25 -11.71 0.15
C THR A 90 -17.85 -11.69 -1.32
N ASN A 91 -17.43 -12.83 -1.87
CA ASN A 91 -17.05 -12.91 -3.29
C ASN A 91 -18.25 -12.60 -4.20
N ALA A 92 -19.43 -13.12 -3.90
CA ALA A 92 -20.64 -12.84 -4.67
C ALA A 92 -21.00 -11.34 -4.67
N SER A 93 -20.85 -10.67 -3.53
CA SER A 93 -21.11 -9.23 -3.42
C SER A 93 -20.03 -8.41 -4.14
N LEU A 94 -18.77 -8.79 -4.08
CA LEU A 94 -17.69 -8.14 -4.82
C LEU A 94 -17.84 -8.31 -6.35
N ALA A 95 -18.28 -9.47 -6.80
CA ALA A 95 -18.52 -9.74 -8.22
C ALA A 95 -19.63 -8.88 -8.83
N ALA A 96 -20.51 -8.30 -8.02
CA ALA A 96 -21.53 -7.36 -8.46
C ALA A 96 -21.01 -5.92 -8.66
N LEU A 97 -19.79 -5.61 -8.23
CA LEU A 97 -19.16 -4.30 -8.37
C LEU A 97 -18.39 -4.18 -9.69
N PRO A 98 -18.14 -2.96 -10.18
CA PRO A 98 -17.36 -2.73 -11.40
C PRO A 98 -15.86 -2.93 -11.17
N ILE A 99 -15.48 -4.13 -10.73
CA ILE A 99 -14.12 -4.56 -10.45
C ILE A 99 -13.83 -5.89 -11.14
N ARG A 100 -12.58 -6.28 -11.18
CA ARG A 100 -12.18 -7.63 -11.56
C ARG A 100 -11.91 -8.44 -10.29
N LEU A 101 -12.73 -9.46 -10.05
CA LEU A 101 -12.50 -10.43 -8.98
C LEU A 101 -11.71 -11.62 -9.51
N VAL A 102 -10.62 -11.96 -8.84
CA VAL A 102 -9.77 -13.13 -9.12
C VAL A 102 -9.75 -14.00 -7.88
N GLU A 103 -10.53 -15.08 -7.90
CA GLU A 103 -10.55 -16.02 -6.80
C GLU A 103 -9.37 -16.99 -6.90
N VAL A 104 -8.65 -17.16 -5.80
CA VAL A 104 -7.50 -18.06 -5.67
C VAL A 104 -7.59 -18.87 -4.40
N HIS A 105 -6.94 -20.01 -4.41
CA HIS A 105 -6.85 -20.87 -3.24
C HIS A 105 -5.44 -21.46 -3.14
N PHE A 106 -4.60 -20.84 -2.32
CA PHE A 106 -3.24 -21.32 -2.11
C PHE A 106 -3.18 -22.22 -0.87
N GLU A 107 -2.41 -23.31 -0.94
CA GLU A 107 -2.07 -24.12 0.24
C GLU A 107 -1.35 -23.27 1.28
N LYS A 108 -0.36 -22.49 0.82
CA LYS A 108 0.35 -21.49 1.61
C LYS A 108 0.19 -20.14 0.90
N SER A 109 -0.66 -19.31 1.48
CA SER A 109 -0.90 -17.95 0.98
C SER A 109 0.31 -17.05 1.24
N THR A 110 0.65 -16.23 0.24
CA THR A 110 1.63 -15.15 0.37
C THR A 110 1.20 -13.99 -0.53
N LYS A 111 1.45 -12.76 -0.08
CA LYS A 111 1.17 -11.54 -0.85
C LYS A 111 1.78 -11.58 -2.25
N SER A 112 3.00 -12.10 -2.38
CA SER A 112 3.68 -12.23 -3.67
C SER A 112 2.98 -13.15 -4.64
N LYS A 113 2.44 -14.30 -4.18
CA LYS A 113 1.67 -15.21 -5.04
C LYS A 113 0.38 -14.57 -5.53
N SER A 114 -0.36 -13.91 -4.63
CA SER A 114 -1.58 -13.18 -4.99
C SER A 114 -1.28 -12.09 -6.02
N LEU A 115 -0.24 -11.29 -5.81
CA LEU A 115 0.15 -10.24 -6.75
C LEU A 115 0.54 -10.79 -8.12
N ASN A 116 1.28 -11.90 -8.18
CA ASN A 116 1.65 -12.54 -9.46
C ASN A 116 0.41 -13.00 -10.24
N VAL A 117 -0.59 -13.57 -9.55
CA VAL A 117 -1.85 -13.97 -10.19
C VAL A 117 -2.64 -12.74 -10.63
N GLY A 118 -2.72 -11.70 -9.78
CA GLY A 118 -3.36 -10.43 -10.14
C GLY A 118 -2.72 -9.79 -11.36
N MET A 119 -1.40 -9.72 -11.42
CA MET A 119 -0.66 -9.20 -12.57
C MET A 119 -0.89 -10.03 -13.84
N ALA A 120 -0.95 -11.36 -13.73
CA ALA A 120 -1.25 -12.23 -14.87
C ALA A 120 -2.70 -12.10 -15.37
N ALA A 121 -3.62 -11.70 -14.50
CA ALA A 121 -5.02 -11.47 -14.83
C ALA A 121 -5.25 -10.10 -15.52
N LEU A 122 -4.25 -9.21 -15.55
CA LEU A 122 -4.34 -7.92 -16.24
C LEU A 122 -4.50 -8.15 -17.75
N GLY A 123 -5.61 -7.68 -18.29
CA GLY A 123 -5.97 -7.88 -19.71
C GLY A 123 -5.67 -6.68 -20.63
N GLY A 124 -4.94 -5.67 -20.16
CA GLY A 124 -4.70 -4.44 -20.89
C GLY A 124 -3.34 -3.82 -20.62
N ASP A 125 -3.01 -2.81 -21.41
CA ASP A 125 -1.82 -2.00 -21.20
C ASP A 125 -2.06 -1.01 -20.06
N PHE A 126 -1.37 -1.19 -18.92
CA PHE A 126 -1.36 -0.26 -17.81
C PHE A 126 0.00 0.39 -17.68
N ASP A 127 0.02 1.68 -17.38
CA ASP A 127 1.25 2.43 -17.16
C ASP A 127 1.82 2.18 -15.76
N ILE A 128 0.92 1.96 -14.78
CA ILE A 128 1.26 1.89 -13.36
C ILE A 128 0.43 0.81 -12.69
N ALA A 129 1.09 -0.06 -11.91
CA ALA A 129 0.44 -0.98 -10.99
C ALA A 129 0.56 -0.44 -9.57
N LEU A 130 -0.58 -0.22 -8.91
CA LEU A 130 -0.68 0.19 -7.52
C LEU A 130 -1.08 -1.02 -6.67
N VAL A 131 -0.32 -1.31 -5.63
CA VAL A 131 -0.66 -2.38 -4.67
C VAL A 131 -1.23 -1.74 -3.41
N LEU A 132 -2.48 -2.06 -3.10
CA LEU A 132 -3.18 -1.59 -1.92
C LEU A 132 -3.46 -2.76 -0.97
N GLY A 133 -3.19 -2.60 0.33
CA GLY A 133 -3.61 -3.56 1.35
C GLY A 133 -5.12 -3.43 1.58
N ALA A 134 -5.81 -4.54 1.78
CA ALA A 134 -7.25 -4.52 2.02
C ALA A 134 -7.65 -3.81 3.33
N ASP A 135 -6.70 -3.64 4.24
CA ASP A 135 -6.81 -2.96 5.53
C ASP A 135 -6.44 -1.45 5.49
N ASN A 136 -6.04 -0.94 4.33
CA ASN A 136 -5.69 0.47 4.12
C ASN A 136 -6.92 1.26 3.63
N VAL A 137 -7.75 1.72 4.56
CA VAL A 137 -8.92 2.58 4.34
C VAL A 137 -8.76 3.89 5.10
#